data_9903890bec4a564583d1472f248ac964
#
_entry.id   9903890bec4a564583d1472f248ac964
#
_cell.length_a   1.000
_cell.length_b   1.000
_cell.length_c   1.000
_cell.angle_alpha   90.00
_cell.angle_beta   90.00
_cell.angle_gamma   90.00
#
_symmetry.space_group_name_H-M   'P 1'
#
loop_
_entity.id
_entity.type
_entity.pdbx_description
1 polymer ?
#
loop_
_entity_poly.entity_id
_entity_poly.type
_entity_poly.pdbx_seq_one_letter_code
_entity_poly.pdbx_strand_id
1 'polypeptide(L)'
;YPAQLQKKLGKGYEVKNFGVSARTMMNKGDLPYMRELAWKDAQAFQPNVVVIKLGTNDSKTHNWAKGAEEYQQSMQAMIDTLKALPSKPKIYLCSPIPAFKGSWTINDSVIVNGEMPIIQKLVKKNKCGFIDLHTLYIYKDMMLGDGIHPNAKGAEKLAGIVYETLKADEAQNKAAIEKASKAKSSKGKK
;
A
#
# COMPACT_ATOMS: atom_id res chain seq x y z
N TYR A 1 3.77 11.01 4.97
CA TYR A 1 4.97 10.26 4.59
C TYR A 1 5.36 10.43 3.10
N PRO A 2 4.46 10.77 2.17
CA PRO A 2 4.84 10.89 0.76
C PRO A 2 5.93 11.94 0.50
N ALA A 3 5.87 13.09 1.16
CA ALA A 3 6.91 14.13 1.02
C ALA A 3 8.28 13.67 1.55
N GLN A 4 8.31 12.90 2.65
CA GLN A 4 9.55 12.29 3.16
C GLN A 4 10.06 11.19 2.22
N LEU A 5 9.17 10.42 1.62
CA LEU A 5 9.52 9.41 0.61
C LEU A 5 10.13 10.08 -0.63
N GLN A 6 9.57 11.20 -1.12
CA GLN A 6 10.15 11.99 -2.21
C GLN A 6 11.59 12.41 -1.92
N LYS A 7 11.86 12.89 -0.69
CA LYS A 7 13.22 13.27 -0.28
C LYS A 7 14.20 12.10 -0.33
N LYS A 8 13.75 10.91 0.11
CA LYS A 8 14.57 9.69 0.12
C LYS A 8 14.85 9.16 -1.29
N LEU A 9 13.86 9.18 -2.17
CA LEU A 9 13.99 8.72 -3.56
C LEU A 9 14.78 9.66 -4.45
N GLY A 10 14.77 10.97 -4.15
CA GLY A 10 15.54 11.98 -4.87
C GLY A 10 14.91 12.40 -6.21
N LYS A 11 15.71 13.09 -7.04
CA LYS A 11 15.26 13.74 -8.27
C LYS A 11 14.85 12.78 -9.40
N GLY A 12 15.23 11.50 -9.32
CA GLY A 12 14.85 10.49 -10.31
C GLY A 12 13.40 10.00 -10.21
N TYR A 13 12.66 10.48 -9.22
CA TYR A 13 11.28 10.09 -8.93
C TYR A 13 10.39 11.31 -8.73
N GLU A 14 9.14 11.18 -9.12
CA GLU A 14 8.07 12.13 -8.78
C GLU A 14 7.05 11.41 -7.89
N VAL A 15 6.97 11.78 -6.61
CA VAL A 15 6.02 11.21 -5.65
C VAL A 15 4.84 12.13 -5.46
N LYS A 16 3.66 11.66 -5.84
CA LYS A 16 2.39 12.36 -5.61
C LYS A 16 1.61 11.71 -4.47
N ASN A 17 0.92 12.55 -3.71
CA ASN A 17 0.02 12.11 -2.65
C ASN A 17 -1.43 12.29 -3.09
N PHE A 18 -2.12 11.19 -3.30
CA PHE A 18 -3.56 11.14 -3.58
C PHE A 18 -4.37 10.60 -2.40
N GLY A 19 -3.75 10.47 -1.23
CA GLY A 19 -4.44 10.01 -0.02
C GLY A 19 -5.44 11.03 0.49
N VAL A 20 -6.60 10.55 0.92
CA VAL A 20 -7.65 11.34 1.56
C VAL A 20 -7.91 10.76 2.95
N SER A 21 -7.96 11.64 3.97
CA SER A 21 -8.21 11.23 5.35
C SER A 21 -9.53 10.50 5.53
N ALA A 22 -9.58 9.57 6.48
CA ALA A 22 -10.76 8.83 6.92
C ALA A 22 -11.39 7.90 5.87
N ARG A 23 -10.75 7.68 4.70
CA ARG A 23 -11.34 6.86 3.63
C ARG A 23 -11.16 5.36 3.89
N THR A 24 -12.13 4.60 3.36
CA THR A 24 -12.15 3.13 3.39
C THR A 24 -11.70 2.55 2.05
N MET A 25 -11.14 1.34 2.10
CA MET A 25 -10.94 0.47 0.94
C MET A 25 -12.29 -0.06 0.45
N MET A 26 -13.17 -0.43 1.38
CA MET A 26 -14.52 -0.93 1.09
C MET A 26 -15.37 0.10 0.35
N ASN A 27 -15.94 -0.30 -0.78
CA ASN A 27 -16.87 0.52 -1.57
C ASN A 27 -18.22 0.71 -0.87
N LYS A 28 -18.58 -0.18 0.05
CA LYS A 28 -19.76 -0.08 0.92
C LYS A 28 -19.42 0.44 2.33
N GLY A 29 -18.19 0.90 2.56
CA GLY A 29 -17.81 1.58 3.79
C GLY A 29 -18.47 2.97 3.90
N ASP A 30 -18.24 3.62 5.05
CA ASP A 30 -18.81 4.95 5.34
C ASP A 30 -18.28 6.04 4.38
N LEU A 31 -16.99 5.98 4.02
CA LEU A 31 -16.32 6.98 3.17
C LEU A 31 -15.42 6.29 2.12
N PRO A 32 -15.97 5.69 1.07
CA PRO A 32 -15.20 4.93 0.09
C PRO A 32 -14.20 5.77 -0.70
N TYR A 33 -12.92 5.39 -0.70
CA TYR A 33 -11.86 6.09 -1.42
C TYR A 33 -12.10 6.12 -2.94
N MET A 34 -12.62 5.06 -3.52
CA MET A 34 -12.86 4.98 -4.96
C MET A 34 -13.97 5.94 -5.47
N ARG A 35 -14.67 6.63 -4.57
CA ARG A 35 -15.63 7.70 -4.90
C ARG A 35 -15.02 9.09 -4.89
N GLU A 36 -13.78 9.24 -4.42
CA GLU A 36 -13.10 10.53 -4.31
C GLU A 36 -12.56 11.02 -5.66
N LEU A 37 -12.49 12.35 -5.82
CA LEU A 37 -11.80 12.96 -6.96
C LEU A 37 -10.32 12.54 -7.00
N ALA A 38 -9.67 12.46 -5.85
CA ALA A 38 -8.29 12.01 -5.72
C ALA A 38 -8.03 10.64 -6.34
N TRP A 39 -9.02 9.72 -6.35
CA TRP A 39 -8.91 8.44 -7.04
C TRP A 39 -8.84 8.61 -8.56
N LYS A 40 -9.64 9.53 -9.13
CA LYS A 40 -9.60 9.86 -10.57
C LYS A 40 -8.28 10.54 -10.93
N ASP A 41 -7.82 11.45 -10.09
CA ASP A 41 -6.55 12.18 -10.29
C ASP A 41 -5.35 11.21 -10.23
N ALA A 42 -5.37 10.21 -9.34
CA ALA A 42 -4.35 9.18 -9.25
C ALA A 42 -4.28 8.34 -10.54
N GLN A 43 -5.40 8.03 -11.16
CA GLN A 43 -5.44 7.33 -12.45
C GLN A 43 -4.97 8.23 -13.60
N ALA A 44 -5.39 9.50 -13.62
CA ALA A 44 -4.99 10.48 -14.64
C ALA A 44 -3.48 10.77 -14.60
N PHE A 45 -2.85 10.68 -13.44
CA PHE A 45 -1.40 10.83 -13.27
C PHE A 45 -0.60 9.76 -14.00
N GLN A 46 -1.20 8.64 -14.38
CA GLN A 46 -0.55 7.51 -15.05
C GLN A 46 0.74 7.04 -14.36
N PRO A 47 0.65 6.63 -13.08
CA PRO A 47 1.83 6.28 -12.28
C PRO A 47 2.56 5.06 -12.83
N ASN A 48 3.88 4.99 -12.64
CA ASN A 48 4.66 3.78 -12.87
C ASN A 48 4.66 2.84 -11.65
N VAL A 49 4.48 3.41 -10.47
CA VAL A 49 4.40 2.69 -9.19
C VAL A 49 3.24 3.24 -8.37
N VAL A 50 2.43 2.36 -7.80
CA VAL A 50 1.33 2.71 -6.88
C VAL A 50 1.55 2.02 -5.55
N VAL A 51 1.47 2.77 -4.47
CA VAL A 51 1.49 2.25 -3.09
C VAL A 51 0.11 2.50 -2.47
N ILE A 52 -0.61 1.42 -2.18
CA ILE A 52 -1.96 1.46 -1.59
C ILE A 52 -1.85 1.21 -0.08
N LYS A 53 -2.20 2.24 0.71
CA LYS A 53 -2.23 2.19 2.17
C LYS A 53 -3.63 2.58 2.64
N LEU A 54 -4.57 1.66 2.56
CA LEU A 54 -5.94 1.74 3.03
C LEU A 54 -6.24 0.51 3.92
N GLY A 55 -7.28 0.59 4.73
CA GLY A 55 -7.72 -0.49 5.62
C GLY A 55 -8.01 -0.01 7.04
N THR A 56 -7.20 0.89 7.60
CA THR A 56 -7.38 1.35 8.98
C THR A 56 -8.83 1.74 9.30
N ASN A 57 -9.52 2.45 8.41
CA ASN A 57 -10.92 2.84 8.61
C ASN A 57 -11.90 1.70 8.33
N ASP A 58 -11.49 0.72 7.56
CA ASP A 58 -12.28 -0.49 7.28
C ASP A 58 -12.43 -1.35 8.53
N SER A 59 -11.44 -1.32 9.43
CA SER A 59 -11.46 -2.04 10.71
C SER A 59 -12.46 -1.49 11.72
N LYS A 60 -13.06 -0.30 11.49
CA LYS A 60 -14.14 0.23 12.33
C LYS A 60 -15.31 -0.75 12.37
N THR A 61 -15.92 -0.90 13.54
CA THR A 61 -17.01 -1.87 13.76
C THR A 61 -18.12 -1.80 12.70
N HIS A 62 -18.58 -0.60 12.35
CA HIS A 62 -19.66 -0.42 11.38
C HIS A 62 -19.25 -0.67 9.94
N ASN A 63 -17.97 -0.49 9.60
CA ASN A 63 -17.42 -0.80 8.27
C ASN A 63 -17.16 -2.30 8.16
N TRP A 64 -16.47 -2.90 9.13
CA TRP A 64 -16.17 -4.33 9.10
C TRP A 64 -17.42 -5.22 9.15
N ALA A 65 -18.52 -4.71 9.70
CA ALA A 65 -19.81 -5.38 9.64
C ALA A 65 -20.34 -5.63 8.21
N LYS A 66 -19.76 -4.97 7.18
CA LYS A 66 -20.06 -5.25 5.76
C LYS A 66 -19.39 -6.55 5.27
N GLY A 67 -18.46 -7.09 6.03
CA GLY A 67 -17.84 -8.38 5.85
C GLY A 67 -16.50 -8.36 5.11
N ALA A 68 -15.69 -9.36 5.40
CA ALA A 68 -14.37 -9.57 4.83
C ALA A 68 -14.41 -9.73 3.29
N GLU A 69 -15.49 -10.28 2.76
CA GLU A 69 -15.69 -10.45 1.32
C GLU A 69 -15.80 -9.09 0.61
N GLU A 70 -16.54 -8.15 1.17
CA GLU A 70 -16.63 -6.78 0.63
C GLU A 70 -15.27 -6.10 0.58
N TYR A 71 -14.45 -6.24 1.64
CA TYR A 71 -13.08 -5.73 1.67
C TYR A 71 -12.24 -6.33 0.56
N GLN A 72 -12.29 -7.68 0.40
CA GLN A 72 -11.56 -8.39 -0.63
C GLN A 72 -12.00 -7.96 -2.05
N GLN A 73 -13.30 -7.87 -2.30
CA GLN A 73 -13.85 -7.50 -3.62
C GLN A 73 -13.49 -6.06 -3.98
N SER A 74 -13.60 -5.13 -3.04
CA SER A 74 -13.25 -3.72 -3.24
C SER A 74 -11.77 -3.54 -3.54
N MET A 75 -10.88 -4.22 -2.81
CA MET A 75 -9.44 -4.18 -3.08
C MET A 75 -9.09 -4.81 -4.43
N GLN A 76 -9.72 -5.92 -4.80
CA GLN A 76 -9.53 -6.52 -6.12
C GLN A 76 -9.97 -5.56 -7.24
N ALA A 77 -11.11 -4.90 -7.10
CA ALA A 77 -11.59 -3.93 -8.08
C ALA A 77 -10.62 -2.75 -8.26
N MET A 78 -10.03 -2.25 -7.16
CA MET A 78 -9.00 -1.21 -7.21
C MET A 78 -7.74 -1.69 -7.97
N ILE A 79 -7.27 -2.90 -7.69
CA ILE A 79 -6.14 -3.52 -8.37
C ILE A 79 -6.42 -3.67 -9.86
N ASP A 80 -7.60 -4.17 -10.23
CA ASP A 80 -7.97 -4.40 -11.62
C ASP A 80 -8.03 -3.09 -12.41
N THR A 81 -8.60 -2.03 -11.80
CA THR A 81 -8.63 -0.69 -12.38
C THR A 81 -7.21 -0.16 -12.64
N LEU A 82 -6.31 -0.29 -11.66
CA LEU A 82 -4.92 0.17 -11.82
C LEU A 82 -4.16 -0.65 -12.88
N LYS A 83 -4.37 -1.95 -12.94
CA LYS A 83 -3.76 -2.82 -13.97
C LYS A 83 -4.24 -2.50 -15.39
N ALA A 84 -5.44 -1.94 -15.53
CA ALA A 84 -6.01 -1.53 -16.80
C ALA A 84 -5.41 -0.22 -17.34
N LEU A 85 -4.71 0.58 -16.49
CA LEU A 85 -4.10 1.83 -16.93
C LEU A 85 -3.05 1.61 -18.03
N PRO A 86 -2.94 2.53 -19.01
CA PRO A 86 -1.89 2.49 -20.03
C PRO A 86 -0.47 2.40 -19.46
N SER A 87 -0.19 3.07 -18.35
CA SER A 87 1.10 3.05 -17.65
C SER A 87 1.49 1.69 -17.06
N LYS A 88 0.53 0.75 -16.90
CA LYS A 88 0.77 -0.59 -16.32
C LYS A 88 1.58 -0.55 -15.03
N PRO A 89 1.13 0.15 -14.00
CA PRO A 89 1.93 0.41 -12.81
C PRO A 89 2.28 -0.88 -12.06
N LYS A 90 3.46 -0.88 -11.43
CA LYS A 90 3.75 -1.82 -10.38
C LYS A 90 2.97 -1.44 -9.12
N ILE A 91 2.18 -2.37 -8.61
CA ILE A 91 1.27 -2.11 -7.48
C ILE A 91 1.85 -2.75 -6.21
N TYR A 92 1.90 -1.97 -5.14
CA TYR A 92 2.24 -2.43 -3.80
C TYR A 92 1.04 -2.27 -2.88
N LEU A 93 0.68 -3.35 -2.18
CA LEU A 93 -0.33 -3.33 -1.13
C LEU A 93 0.38 -3.25 0.23
N CYS A 94 -0.04 -2.31 1.05
CA CYS A 94 0.44 -2.21 2.44
C CYS A 94 -0.54 -2.89 3.39
N SER A 95 -0.02 -3.56 4.43
CA SER A 95 -0.83 -3.73 5.63
C SER A 95 -1.05 -2.37 6.31
N PRO A 96 -2.20 -2.11 6.96
CA PRO A 96 -2.33 -0.96 7.84
C PRO A 96 -1.27 -0.98 8.93
N ILE A 97 -0.86 0.18 9.43
CA ILE A 97 0.00 0.25 10.62
C ILE A 97 -0.80 -0.19 11.87
N PRO A 98 -0.14 -0.63 12.95
CA PRO A 98 -0.83 -1.00 14.18
C PRO A 98 -1.71 0.11 14.73
N ALA A 99 -2.90 -0.24 15.19
CA ALA A 99 -3.78 0.64 15.94
C ALA A 99 -3.50 0.45 17.44
N PHE A 100 -2.68 1.34 18.02
CA PHE A 100 -2.27 1.24 19.43
C PHE A 100 -3.38 1.64 20.41
N LYS A 101 -4.46 2.24 19.93
CA LYS A 101 -5.69 2.55 20.65
C LYS A 101 -6.90 2.31 19.76
N GLY A 102 -8.02 1.97 20.37
CA GLY A 102 -9.30 1.78 19.68
C GLY A 102 -10.06 3.10 19.41
N SER A 103 -9.36 4.18 19.10
CA SER A 103 -9.99 5.46 18.77
C SER A 103 -10.90 5.30 17.55
N TRP A 104 -12.06 5.94 17.61
CA TRP A 104 -13.11 5.87 16.56
C TRP A 104 -13.55 4.44 16.20
N THR A 105 -13.54 3.51 17.13
CA THR A 105 -13.87 2.09 16.93
C THR A 105 -12.93 1.35 15.95
N ILE A 106 -11.77 1.92 15.63
CA ILE A 106 -10.70 1.24 14.87
C ILE A 106 -10.18 0.07 15.70
N ASN A 107 -10.07 -1.10 15.09
CA ASN A 107 -9.81 -2.35 15.77
C ASN A 107 -8.61 -3.09 15.18
N ASP A 108 -7.50 -3.13 15.93
CA ASP A 108 -6.27 -3.79 15.51
C ASP A 108 -6.44 -5.31 15.31
N SER A 109 -7.30 -5.95 16.09
CA SER A 109 -7.60 -7.38 15.90
C SER A 109 -8.27 -7.66 14.55
N VAL A 110 -9.10 -6.73 14.06
CA VAL A 110 -9.67 -6.82 12.70
C VAL A 110 -8.60 -6.64 11.65
N ILE A 111 -7.67 -5.69 11.85
CA ILE A 111 -6.54 -5.49 10.94
C ILE A 111 -5.72 -6.79 10.83
N VAL A 112 -5.32 -7.36 11.97
CA VAL A 112 -4.44 -8.54 12.01
C VAL A 112 -5.14 -9.80 11.49
N ASN A 113 -6.35 -10.09 12.00
CA ASN A 113 -7.01 -11.37 11.75
C ASN A 113 -7.97 -11.33 10.54
N GLY A 114 -8.39 -10.15 10.11
CA GLY A 114 -9.31 -9.97 9.00
C GLY A 114 -8.63 -9.44 7.74
N GLU A 115 -8.07 -8.23 7.81
CA GLU A 115 -7.57 -7.53 6.64
C GLU A 115 -6.24 -8.10 6.12
N MET A 116 -5.25 -8.33 6.99
CA MET A 116 -3.92 -8.76 6.58
C MET A 116 -3.92 -10.10 5.82
N PRO A 117 -4.67 -11.14 6.22
CA PRO A 117 -4.76 -12.37 5.43
C PRO A 117 -5.33 -12.14 4.03
N ILE A 118 -6.30 -11.23 3.88
CA ILE A 118 -6.90 -10.87 2.59
C ILE A 118 -5.87 -10.13 1.73
N ILE A 119 -5.16 -9.14 2.29
CA ILE A 119 -4.11 -8.41 1.60
C ILE A 119 -3.06 -9.37 1.07
N GLN A 120 -2.54 -10.27 1.91
CA GLN A 120 -1.53 -11.26 1.53
C GLN A 120 -2.02 -12.21 0.42
N LYS A 121 -3.29 -12.64 0.49
CA LYS A 121 -3.92 -13.45 -0.56
C LYS A 121 -3.97 -12.70 -1.89
N LEU A 122 -4.36 -11.41 -1.86
CA LEU A 122 -4.45 -10.58 -3.06
C LEU A 122 -3.07 -10.22 -3.64
N VAL A 123 -2.07 -10.00 -2.79
CA VAL A 123 -0.66 -9.84 -3.20
C VAL A 123 -0.23 -11.02 -4.04
N LYS A 124 -0.40 -12.25 -3.55
CA LYS A 124 -0.04 -13.49 -4.26
C LYS A 124 -0.83 -13.66 -5.56
N LYS A 125 -2.17 -13.54 -5.48
CA LYS A 125 -3.07 -13.71 -6.64
C LYS A 125 -2.73 -12.74 -7.77
N ASN A 126 -2.43 -11.49 -7.42
CA ASN A 126 -2.26 -10.39 -8.37
C ASN A 126 -0.80 -10.10 -8.73
N LYS A 127 0.17 -10.80 -8.13
CA LYS A 127 1.62 -10.54 -8.28
C LYS A 127 1.98 -9.10 -7.92
N CYS A 128 1.32 -8.56 -6.89
CA CYS A 128 1.63 -7.24 -6.33
C CYS A 128 2.85 -7.33 -5.39
N GLY A 129 3.53 -6.20 -5.16
CA GLY A 129 4.46 -6.08 -4.05
C GLY A 129 3.71 -6.01 -2.72
N PHE A 130 4.36 -6.39 -1.64
CA PHE A 130 3.82 -6.28 -0.28
C PHE A 130 4.71 -5.40 0.58
N ILE A 131 4.12 -4.46 1.30
CA ILE A 131 4.81 -3.63 2.29
C ILE A 131 4.17 -3.91 3.64
N ASP A 132 4.85 -4.69 4.48
CA ASP A 132 4.36 -5.04 5.81
C ASP A 132 4.58 -3.90 6.80
N LEU A 133 3.66 -2.93 6.78
CA LEU A 133 3.72 -1.82 7.72
C LEU A 133 3.28 -2.20 9.13
N HIS A 134 2.43 -3.22 9.27
CA HIS A 134 1.94 -3.64 10.58
C HIS A 134 3.07 -4.20 11.45
N THR A 135 3.86 -5.11 10.90
CA THR A 135 4.95 -5.76 11.62
C THR A 135 6.18 -4.85 11.76
N LEU A 136 6.45 -4.02 10.75
CA LEU A 136 7.66 -3.18 10.71
C LEU A 136 7.48 -1.84 11.42
N TYR A 137 6.25 -1.37 11.64
CA TYR A 137 5.95 -0.11 12.32
C TYR A 137 5.47 -0.34 13.76
N ILE A 138 6.40 -0.57 14.68
CA ILE A 138 6.13 -0.86 16.11
C ILE A 138 6.33 0.36 17.03
N TYR A 139 6.35 1.55 16.48
CA TYR A 139 6.76 2.78 17.15
C TYR A 139 5.59 3.52 17.79
N LYS A 140 5.10 3.02 18.93
CA LYS A 140 3.98 3.62 19.66
C LYS A 140 4.25 5.06 20.10
N ASP A 141 5.47 5.36 20.46
CA ASP A 141 5.94 6.70 20.85
C ASP A 141 6.04 7.69 19.69
N MET A 142 5.98 7.20 18.44
CA MET A 142 5.95 8.00 17.23
C MET A 142 4.52 8.24 16.69
N MET A 143 3.50 7.98 17.53
CA MET A 143 2.09 8.26 17.20
C MET A 143 1.64 9.57 17.81
N LEU A 144 0.55 10.14 17.26
CA LEU A 144 -0.23 11.18 17.94
C LEU A 144 -0.97 10.57 19.14
N GLY A 145 -1.54 11.44 19.97
CA GLY A 145 -2.26 11.02 21.19
C GLY A 145 -3.44 10.06 20.96
N ASP A 146 -3.93 9.97 19.72
CA ASP A 146 -5.00 9.04 19.32
C ASP A 146 -4.50 7.59 19.13
N GLY A 147 -3.19 7.36 19.01
CA GLY A 147 -2.60 6.05 18.81
C GLY A 147 -2.88 5.42 17.44
N ILE A 148 -3.37 6.21 16.48
CA ILE A 148 -3.74 5.79 15.10
C ILE A 148 -2.90 6.53 14.07
N HIS A 149 -2.70 7.82 14.25
CA HIS A 149 -1.97 8.65 13.28
C HIS A 149 -0.51 8.81 13.68
N PRO A 150 0.45 8.53 12.80
CA PRO A 150 1.86 8.85 13.03
C PRO A 150 2.09 10.35 13.20
N ASN A 151 2.93 10.75 14.15
CA ASN A 151 3.47 12.09 14.21
C ASN A 151 4.54 12.31 13.11
N ALA A 152 5.19 13.47 13.09
CA ALA A 152 6.18 13.80 12.05
C ALA A 152 7.34 12.77 11.98
N LYS A 153 7.87 12.33 13.13
CA LYS A 153 8.92 11.29 13.21
C LYS A 153 8.39 9.95 12.73
N GLY A 154 7.16 9.59 13.10
CA GLY A 154 6.50 8.38 12.64
C GLY A 154 6.25 8.37 11.14
N ALA A 155 5.86 9.51 10.57
CA ALA A 155 5.69 9.65 9.12
C ALA A 155 7.02 9.47 8.36
N GLU A 156 8.13 9.94 8.94
CA GLU A 156 9.46 9.72 8.37
C GLU A 156 9.90 8.26 8.45
N LYS A 157 9.65 7.60 9.59
CA LYS A 157 9.92 6.16 9.75
C LYS A 157 9.14 5.32 8.76
N LEU A 158 7.86 5.64 8.58
CA LEU A 158 7.00 4.99 7.60
C LEU A 158 7.52 5.18 6.18
N ALA A 159 7.96 6.39 5.82
CA ALA A 159 8.61 6.65 4.53
C ALA A 159 9.89 5.81 4.34
N GLY A 160 10.66 5.58 5.41
CA GLY A 160 11.82 4.70 5.40
C GLY A 160 11.47 3.26 5.06
N ILE A 161 10.46 2.69 5.71
CA ILE A 161 10.01 1.31 5.44
C ILE A 161 9.57 1.15 3.98
N VAL A 162 8.77 2.11 3.49
CA VAL A 162 8.34 2.10 2.07
C VAL A 162 9.55 2.19 1.13
N TYR A 163 10.46 3.12 1.39
CA TYR A 163 11.68 3.32 0.59
C TYR A 163 12.52 2.05 0.49
N GLU A 164 12.83 1.42 1.63
CA GLU A 164 13.66 0.20 1.67
C GLU A 164 13.01 -0.95 0.89
N THR A 165 11.69 -1.12 1.01
CA THR A 165 10.97 -2.16 0.27
C THR A 165 11.02 -1.91 -1.24
N LEU A 166 10.79 -0.67 -1.68
CA LEU A 166 10.84 -0.32 -3.11
C LEU A 166 12.25 -0.53 -3.69
N LYS A 167 13.29 -0.14 -2.94
CA LYS A 167 14.69 -0.27 -3.40
C LYS A 167 15.17 -1.72 -3.44
N ALA A 168 14.79 -2.53 -2.45
CA ALA A 168 15.11 -3.96 -2.45
C ALA A 168 14.52 -4.66 -3.68
N ASP A 169 13.29 -4.32 -4.02
CA ASP A 169 12.57 -4.91 -5.15
C ASP A 169 13.12 -4.44 -6.52
N GLU A 170 13.53 -3.17 -6.64
CA GLU A 170 14.25 -2.68 -7.83
C GLU A 170 15.58 -3.44 -8.04
N ALA A 171 16.35 -3.64 -6.97
CA ALA A 171 17.61 -4.35 -7.03
C ALA A 171 17.44 -5.82 -7.48
N GLN A 172 16.41 -6.51 -6.92
CA GLN A 172 16.09 -7.89 -7.30
C GLN A 172 15.69 -7.99 -8.77
N ASN A 173 14.86 -7.07 -9.26
CA ASN A 173 14.43 -7.04 -10.65
C ASN A 173 15.62 -6.81 -11.61
N LYS A 174 16.52 -5.89 -11.28
CA LYS A 174 17.74 -5.63 -12.05
C LYS A 174 18.63 -6.88 -12.13
N ALA A 175 18.88 -7.52 -11.00
CA ALA A 175 19.68 -8.75 -10.95
C ALA A 175 19.04 -9.89 -11.76
N ALA A 176 17.72 -10.04 -11.73
CA ALA A 176 17.01 -11.05 -12.52
C ALA A 176 17.13 -10.79 -14.02
N ILE A 177 17.03 -9.54 -14.48
CA ILE A 177 17.20 -9.15 -15.90
C ILE A 177 18.62 -9.44 -16.36
N GLU A 178 19.64 -9.08 -15.58
CA GLU A 178 21.05 -9.35 -15.90
C GLU A 178 21.35 -10.84 -16.02
N LYS A 179 20.80 -11.65 -15.09
CA LYS A 179 20.93 -13.11 -15.13
C LYS A 179 20.27 -13.72 -16.38
N ALA A 180 19.09 -13.24 -16.73
CA ALA A 180 18.38 -13.69 -17.93
C ALA A 180 19.10 -13.33 -19.23
N SER A 181 19.69 -12.15 -19.31
CA SER A 181 20.47 -11.71 -20.49
C SER A 181 21.75 -12.53 -20.68
N LYS A 182 22.47 -12.83 -19.59
CA LYS A 182 23.66 -13.69 -19.61
C LYS A 182 23.32 -15.13 -20.04
N ALA A 183 22.19 -15.68 -19.58
CA ALA A 183 21.76 -17.01 -19.97
C ALA A 183 21.37 -17.13 -21.45
N LYS A 184 20.82 -16.05 -22.05
CA LYS A 184 20.52 -16.00 -23.48
C LYS A 184 21.80 -15.91 -24.34
N SER A 185 22.79 -15.12 -23.92
CA SER A 185 24.07 -14.96 -24.64
C SER A 185 24.90 -16.25 -24.65
N SER A 186 24.79 -17.10 -23.61
CA SER A 186 25.50 -18.37 -23.54
C SER A 186 24.87 -19.47 -24.41
N LYS A 187 23.56 -19.40 -24.70
CA LYS A 187 22.85 -20.34 -25.58
C LYS A 187 22.97 -20.03 -27.07
N GLY A 188 23.33 -18.79 -27.43
CA GLY A 188 23.52 -18.36 -28.82
C GLY A 188 24.94 -18.64 -29.39
N LYS A 189 25.84 -19.23 -28.60
CA LYS A 189 27.22 -19.56 -29.01
C LYS A 189 27.45 -21.06 -29.22
N LYS A 190 26.39 -21.84 -29.32
CA LYS A 190 26.40 -23.25 -29.77
C LYS A 190 25.69 -23.33 -31.11
#